data_9b70e26af3ca5e017a0c124c7c83536e
#
_entry.id   9b70e26af3ca5e017a0c124c7c83536e
#
_cell.length_a   1.000
_cell.length_b   1.000
_cell.length_c   1.000
_cell.angle_alpha   90.00
_cell.angle_beta   90.00
_cell.angle_gamma   90.00
#
_symmetry.space_group_name_H-M   'P 1'
#
loop_
_entity.id
_entity.type
_entity.pdbx_description
1 polymer ?
#
loop_
_entity_poly.entity_id
_entity_poly.type
_entity_poly.pdbx_seq_one_letter_code
_entity_poly.pdbx_strand_id
1 'polypeptide(L)'
;MGRELAGIVGEGSPDPALPPGTQVVINPYLSCGHCIACRKGKPNCCATLKVLGVHVDGGMCERILVPEGNLYPANDLSLRDAAMIEFQAIGAHAVRRSEVKKGDRVLVVGAGPIGVGTGIFARLAGGAVTLMDISQTRLDVLADRFGFGAGIRAGAEALAEIDRQTGGD
;
A
#
# COMPACT_ATOMS: atom_id res chain seq x y z
N MET A 1 -16.76 2.33 -6.86
CA MET A 1 -15.33 1.93 -7.02
C MET A 1 -14.42 3.09 -6.66
N GLY A 2 -13.08 2.84 -6.50
CA GLY A 2 -12.07 3.86 -6.15
C GLY A 2 -11.80 3.90 -4.66
N ARG A 3 -10.64 3.38 -4.25
CA ARG A 3 -10.14 3.44 -2.87
C ARG A 3 -8.70 3.99 -2.78
N GLU A 4 -7.99 4.02 -3.88
CA GLU A 4 -6.70 4.71 -4.03
C GLU A 4 -7.00 6.17 -4.37
N LEU A 5 -7.03 7.04 -3.36
CA LEU A 5 -7.65 8.36 -3.46
C LEU A 5 -6.69 9.47 -3.03
N ALA A 6 -6.65 10.51 -3.84
CA ALA A 6 -6.14 11.82 -3.50
C ALA A 6 -7.15 12.88 -3.93
N GLY A 7 -7.11 14.04 -3.31
CA GLY A 7 -8.01 15.12 -3.63
C GLY A 7 -7.52 16.46 -3.11
N ILE A 8 -8.37 17.45 -3.29
CA ILE A 8 -8.17 18.81 -2.78
C ILE A 8 -9.31 19.11 -1.83
N VAL A 9 -9.00 19.59 -0.64
CA VAL A 9 -9.99 20.01 0.35
C VAL A 9 -10.80 21.16 -0.22
N GLY A 10 -12.14 20.97 -0.24
CA GLY A 10 -13.09 21.97 -0.71
C GLY A 10 -13.44 23.01 0.34
N GLU A 11 -14.33 23.93 -0.03
CA GLU A 11 -14.90 24.91 0.88
C GLU A 11 -15.66 24.24 2.03
N GLY A 12 -15.63 24.85 3.21
CA GLY A 12 -16.40 24.41 4.38
C GLY A 12 -15.69 23.35 5.24
N SER A 13 -14.40 23.10 5.06
CA SER A 13 -13.64 22.29 6.02
C SER A 13 -13.61 23.01 7.38
N PRO A 14 -14.08 22.39 8.46
CA PRO A 14 -14.03 22.96 9.79
C PRO A 14 -12.64 22.81 10.46
N ASP A 15 -11.76 21.96 9.93
CA ASP A 15 -10.44 21.75 10.47
C ASP A 15 -9.46 22.83 9.98
N PRO A 16 -8.93 23.69 10.87
CA PRO A 16 -7.96 24.72 10.48
C PRO A 16 -6.63 24.13 9.95
N ALA A 17 -6.31 22.87 10.25
CA ALA A 17 -5.15 22.18 9.70
C ALA A 17 -5.36 21.70 8.26
N LEU A 18 -6.61 21.73 7.78
CA LEU A 18 -7.02 21.29 6.45
C LEU A 18 -7.79 22.40 5.72
N PRO A 19 -7.20 23.59 5.51
CA PRO A 19 -7.90 24.68 4.82
C PRO A 19 -8.22 24.29 3.36
N PRO A 20 -9.22 24.94 2.75
CA PRO A 20 -9.53 24.77 1.33
C PRO A 20 -8.29 24.94 0.46
N GLY A 21 -8.15 24.08 -0.55
CA GLY A 21 -6.96 24.04 -1.41
C GLY A 21 -5.84 23.09 -0.95
N THR A 22 -5.91 22.56 0.28
CA THR A 22 -4.94 21.56 0.76
C THR A 22 -5.05 20.27 -0.05
N GLN A 23 -3.94 19.80 -0.61
CA GLN A 23 -3.89 18.47 -1.22
C GLN A 23 -3.82 17.39 -0.14
N VAL A 24 -4.58 16.34 -0.31
CA VAL A 24 -4.69 15.26 0.67
C VAL A 24 -4.66 13.88 0.04
N VAL A 25 -4.08 12.94 0.76
CA VAL A 25 -4.32 11.50 0.59
C VAL A 25 -5.51 11.12 1.45
N ILE A 26 -6.37 10.27 0.95
CA ILE A 26 -7.55 9.80 1.66
C ILE A 26 -7.32 8.37 2.13
N ASN A 27 -7.39 8.16 3.45
CA ASN A 27 -7.45 6.83 4.01
C ASN A 27 -8.88 6.27 3.82
N PRO A 28 -9.06 5.21 3.01
CA PRO A 28 -10.40 4.72 2.68
C PRO A 28 -11.08 3.92 3.79
N TYR A 29 -10.42 3.69 4.93
CA TYR A 29 -10.88 2.82 6.01
C TYR A 29 -11.71 3.59 7.05
N LEU A 30 -13.03 3.46 6.99
CA LEU A 30 -13.97 4.14 7.87
C LEU A 30 -14.25 3.27 9.10
N SER A 31 -13.63 3.62 10.23
CA SER A 31 -13.86 2.94 11.51
C SER A 31 -14.96 3.61 12.32
N CYS A 32 -15.65 2.86 13.18
CA CYS A 32 -16.76 3.38 13.97
C CYS A 32 -16.35 4.27 15.16
N GLY A 33 -15.09 4.25 15.56
CA GLY A 33 -14.57 5.03 16.68
C GLY A 33 -14.89 4.50 18.09
N HIS A 34 -15.93 3.68 18.27
CA HIS A 34 -16.47 3.32 19.60
C HIS A 34 -16.44 1.85 19.96
N CYS A 35 -16.18 0.91 19.04
CA CYS A 35 -16.03 -0.51 19.37
C CYS A 35 -14.76 -0.77 20.19
N ILE A 36 -14.64 -1.98 20.74
CA ILE A 36 -13.50 -2.36 21.60
C ILE A 36 -12.16 -2.17 20.88
N ALA A 37 -12.07 -2.48 19.57
CA ALA A 37 -10.86 -2.33 18.78
C ALA A 37 -10.50 -0.85 18.61
N CYS A 38 -11.48 0.00 18.25
CA CYS A 38 -11.27 1.44 18.10
C CYS A 38 -10.80 2.09 19.41
N ARG A 39 -11.47 1.76 20.54
CA ARG A 39 -11.07 2.27 21.86
C ARG A 39 -9.67 1.82 22.30
N LYS A 40 -9.18 0.70 21.78
CA LYS A 40 -7.80 0.22 21.99
C LYS A 40 -6.79 0.77 20.96
N GLY A 41 -7.15 1.76 20.17
CA GLY A 41 -6.27 2.34 19.14
C GLY A 41 -5.96 1.40 17.97
N LYS A 42 -6.83 0.42 17.71
CA LYS A 42 -6.73 -0.54 16.59
C LYS A 42 -7.91 -0.40 15.62
N PRO A 43 -8.09 0.78 14.98
CA PRO A 43 -9.23 1.04 14.09
C PRO A 43 -9.28 0.10 12.88
N ASN A 44 -8.14 -0.43 12.45
CA ASN A 44 -8.05 -1.45 11.40
C ASN A 44 -8.73 -2.78 11.77
N CYS A 45 -8.97 -3.04 13.07
CA CYS A 45 -9.70 -4.20 13.58
C CYS A 45 -11.14 -3.82 13.98
N CYS A 46 -11.68 -2.72 13.49
CA CYS A 46 -13.04 -2.26 13.81
C CYS A 46 -14.08 -3.32 13.43
N ALA A 47 -14.99 -3.62 14.37
CA ALA A 47 -16.04 -4.64 14.16
C ALA A 47 -17.01 -4.31 13.02
N THR A 48 -17.17 -3.01 12.71
CA THR A 48 -18.03 -2.51 11.64
C THR A 48 -17.27 -1.69 10.61
N LEU A 49 -16.01 -2.08 10.34
CA LEU A 49 -15.16 -1.40 9.38
C LEU A 49 -15.82 -1.36 8.01
N LYS A 50 -15.90 -0.16 7.44
CA LYS A 50 -16.30 0.05 6.05
C LYS A 50 -15.12 0.58 5.26
N VAL A 51 -15.05 0.23 3.99
CA VAL A 51 -13.99 0.68 3.09
C VAL A 51 -14.64 1.34 1.88
N LEU A 52 -14.24 2.56 1.60
CA LEU A 52 -14.65 3.30 0.40
C LEU A 52 -14.33 2.47 -0.85
N GLY A 53 -15.28 2.38 -1.77
CA GLY A 53 -15.12 1.60 -3.00
C GLY A 53 -15.23 0.08 -2.87
N VAL A 54 -15.44 -0.44 -1.64
CA VAL A 54 -15.63 -1.86 -1.35
C VAL A 54 -16.96 -2.12 -0.65
N HIS A 55 -17.16 -1.52 0.53
CA HIS A 55 -18.38 -1.71 1.32
C HIS A 55 -19.38 -0.57 1.16
N VAL A 56 -18.91 0.58 0.72
CA VAL A 56 -19.67 1.79 0.42
C VAL A 56 -19.14 2.41 -0.85
N ASP A 57 -19.84 3.42 -1.38
CA ASP A 57 -19.39 4.13 -2.57
C ASP A 57 -17.98 4.69 -2.39
N GLY A 58 -17.18 4.63 -3.45
CA GLY A 58 -15.79 5.08 -3.47
C GLY A 58 -15.61 6.44 -4.13
N GLY A 59 -14.35 6.81 -4.34
CA GLY A 59 -13.98 8.14 -4.81
C GLY A 59 -13.82 8.29 -6.33
N MET A 60 -14.39 7.42 -7.16
CA MET A 60 -14.46 7.66 -8.61
C MET A 60 -15.59 8.67 -8.90
N CYS A 61 -15.47 9.86 -8.33
CA CYS A 61 -16.42 10.95 -8.45
C CYS A 61 -15.68 12.30 -8.31
N GLU A 62 -16.35 13.38 -8.69
CA GLU A 62 -15.75 14.73 -8.61
C GLU A 62 -15.60 15.21 -7.17
N ARG A 63 -16.52 14.81 -6.29
CA ARG A 63 -16.56 15.23 -4.88
C ARG A 63 -17.00 14.08 -4.00
N ILE A 64 -16.34 13.95 -2.84
CA ILE A 64 -16.67 12.96 -1.82
C ILE A 64 -16.59 13.59 -0.44
N LEU A 65 -17.48 13.17 0.45
CA LEU A 65 -17.40 13.50 1.88
C LEU A 65 -16.72 12.37 2.62
N VAL A 66 -15.70 12.71 3.39
CA VAL A 66 -14.97 11.77 4.23
C VAL A 66 -14.70 12.39 5.60
N PRO A 67 -14.58 11.60 6.67
CA PRO A 67 -14.19 12.11 7.98
C PRO A 67 -12.80 12.76 7.93
N GLU A 68 -12.61 13.87 8.64
CA GLU A 68 -11.35 14.62 8.69
C GLU A 68 -10.17 13.74 9.11
N GLY A 69 -10.35 12.87 10.10
CA GLY A 69 -9.35 11.91 10.56
C GLY A 69 -8.88 10.91 9.48
N ASN A 70 -9.52 10.90 8.32
CA ASN A 70 -9.12 10.09 7.17
C ASN A 70 -8.34 10.89 6.12
N LEU A 71 -8.08 12.19 6.35
CA LEU A 71 -7.37 13.08 5.44
C LEU A 71 -5.93 13.31 5.94
N TYR A 72 -4.97 13.13 5.05
CA TYR A 72 -3.55 13.35 5.33
C TYR A 72 -2.99 14.37 4.35
N PRO A 73 -2.50 15.54 4.83
CA PRO A 73 -1.88 16.54 3.94
C PRO A 73 -0.77 15.97 3.09
N ALA A 74 -0.75 16.31 1.81
CA ALA A 74 0.19 15.83 0.81
C ALA A 74 0.59 16.92 -0.19
N ASN A 75 0.77 18.16 0.27
CA ASN A 75 1.02 19.32 -0.60
C ASN A 75 2.33 19.21 -1.40
N ASP A 76 3.30 18.43 -0.93
CA ASP A 76 4.60 18.23 -1.60
C ASP A 76 4.56 17.17 -2.71
N LEU A 77 3.41 16.52 -2.92
CA LEU A 77 3.22 15.49 -3.93
C LEU A 77 2.28 15.99 -5.04
N SER A 78 2.46 15.46 -6.25
CA SER A 78 1.40 15.58 -7.25
C SER A 78 0.16 14.78 -6.81
N LEU A 79 -1.04 15.16 -7.26
CA LEU A 79 -2.26 14.37 -6.98
C LEU A 79 -2.14 12.93 -7.49
N ARG A 80 -1.41 12.73 -8.59
CA ARG A 80 -1.13 11.40 -9.14
C ARG A 80 -0.29 10.55 -8.19
N ASP A 81 0.77 11.13 -7.63
CA ASP A 81 1.65 10.42 -6.70
C ASP A 81 0.95 10.21 -5.35
N ALA A 82 0.20 11.21 -4.88
CA ALA A 82 -0.61 11.12 -3.68
C ALA A 82 -1.65 9.98 -3.75
N ALA A 83 -2.28 9.75 -4.91
CA ALA A 83 -3.22 8.65 -5.11
C ALA A 83 -2.57 7.26 -4.99
N MET A 84 -1.25 7.15 -5.16
CA MET A 84 -0.54 5.87 -5.01
C MET A 84 -0.19 5.53 -3.55
N ILE A 85 -0.36 6.45 -2.62
CA ILE A 85 0.07 6.27 -1.22
C ILE A 85 -0.69 5.15 -0.51
N GLU A 86 -1.98 4.97 -0.81
CA GLU A 86 -2.80 3.93 -0.13
C GLU A 86 -2.19 2.55 -0.30
N PHE A 87 -1.97 2.09 -1.52
CA PHE A 87 -1.43 0.75 -1.73
C PHE A 87 0.06 0.63 -1.34
N GLN A 88 0.81 1.73 -1.38
CA GLN A 88 2.18 1.77 -0.86
C GLN A 88 2.19 1.57 0.66
N ALA A 89 1.23 2.17 1.38
CA ALA A 89 1.09 1.99 2.82
C ALA A 89 0.79 0.52 3.20
N ILE A 90 0.07 -0.23 2.35
CA ILE A 90 -0.13 -1.68 2.52
C ILE A 90 1.21 -2.41 2.47
N GLY A 91 2.05 -2.12 1.47
CA GLY A 91 3.38 -2.71 1.34
C GLY A 91 4.28 -2.37 2.54
N ALA A 92 4.32 -1.12 2.94
CA ALA A 92 5.06 -0.66 4.12
C ALA A 92 4.59 -1.38 5.41
N HIS A 93 3.27 -1.53 5.57
CA HIS A 93 2.71 -2.24 6.72
C HIS A 93 3.08 -3.73 6.73
N ALA A 94 3.05 -4.40 5.58
CA ALA A 94 3.46 -5.79 5.44
C ALA A 94 4.92 -5.98 5.88
N VAL A 95 5.82 -5.14 5.39
CA VAL A 95 7.25 -5.19 5.76
C VAL A 95 7.46 -4.91 7.25
N ARG A 96 6.76 -3.92 7.82
CA ARG A 96 6.82 -3.66 9.27
C ARG A 96 6.35 -4.86 10.08
N ARG A 97 5.32 -5.58 9.61
CA ARG A 97 4.76 -6.75 10.31
C ARG A 97 5.64 -8.00 10.19
N SER A 98 6.39 -8.13 9.11
CA SER A 98 7.32 -9.24 8.90
C SER A 98 8.66 -9.04 9.61
N GLU A 99 8.90 -7.85 10.20
CA GLU A 99 10.10 -7.54 10.97
C GLU A 99 11.40 -7.72 10.18
N VAL A 100 11.35 -7.50 8.88
CA VAL A 100 12.52 -7.60 7.97
C VAL A 100 13.68 -6.77 8.47
N LYS A 101 14.85 -7.39 8.52
CA LYS A 101 16.12 -6.79 8.93
C LYS A 101 17.09 -6.72 7.76
N LYS A 102 18.13 -5.92 7.95
CA LYS A 102 19.24 -5.85 6.97
C LYS A 102 19.89 -7.22 6.75
N GLY A 103 19.92 -7.64 5.50
CA GLY A 103 20.49 -8.90 5.07
C GLY A 103 19.50 -10.06 4.98
N ASP A 104 18.26 -9.90 5.48
CA ASP A 104 17.26 -10.95 5.33
C ASP A 104 16.92 -11.18 3.86
N ARG A 105 16.68 -12.43 3.49
CA ARG A 105 16.14 -12.80 2.18
C ARG A 105 14.62 -12.67 2.22
N VAL A 106 14.07 -11.93 1.29
CA VAL A 106 12.64 -11.62 1.26
C VAL A 106 12.05 -12.05 -0.08
N LEU A 107 11.14 -13.01 -0.04
CA LEU A 107 10.35 -13.38 -1.20
C LEU A 107 9.01 -12.61 -1.17
N VAL A 108 8.76 -11.82 -2.20
CA VAL A 108 7.47 -11.14 -2.40
C VAL A 108 6.71 -11.85 -3.51
N VAL A 109 5.59 -12.46 -3.15
CA VAL A 109 4.73 -13.20 -4.07
C VAL A 109 3.67 -12.27 -4.64
N GLY A 110 3.74 -12.06 -5.95
CA GLY A 110 2.90 -11.15 -6.72
C GLY A 110 3.65 -9.85 -7.09
N ALA A 111 3.85 -9.63 -8.38
CA ALA A 111 4.51 -8.45 -8.95
C ALA A 111 3.50 -7.39 -9.44
N GLY A 112 2.35 -7.30 -8.78
CA GLY A 112 1.38 -6.22 -8.96
C GLY A 112 1.76 -4.97 -8.17
N PRO A 113 0.96 -3.88 -8.20
CA PRO A 113 1.28 -2.62 -7.52
C PRO A 113 1.62 -2.77 -6.04
N ILE A 114 0.86 -3.57 -5.30
CA ILE A 114 1.12 -3.83 -3.87
C ILE A 114 2.43 -4.59 -3.68
N GLY A 115 2.70 -5.61 -4.51
CA GLY A 115 3.95 -6.37 -4.45
C GLY A 115 5.18 -5.51 -4.76
N VAL A 116 5.07 -4.62 -5.74
CA VAL A 116 6.14 -3.63 -6.05
C VAL A 116 6.39 -2.74 -4.83
N GLY A 117 5.34 -2.18 -4.24
CA GLY A 117 5.45 -1.37 -3.02
C GLY A 117 6.09 -2.16 -1.88
N THR A 118 5.64 -3.40 -1.64
CA THR A 118 6.23 -4.29 -0.63
C THR A 118 7.72 -4.52 -0.89
N GLY A 119 8.10 -4.82 -2.13
CA GLY A 119 9.49 -5.01 -2.51
C GLY A 119 10.36 -3.78 -2.30
N ILE A 120 9.85 -2.59 -2.62
CA ILE A 120 10.54 -1.31 -2.37
C ILE A 120 10.78 -1.13 -0.87
N PHE A 121 9.77 -1.28 -0.03
CA PHE A 121 9.92 -1.11 1.42
C PHE A 121 10.80 -2.19 2.05
N ALA A 122 10.76 -3.43 1.56
CA ALA A 122 11.66 -4.49 2.02
C ALA A 122 13.13 -4.16 1.69
N ARG A 123 13.42 -3.62 0.49
CA ARG A 123 14.77 -3.12 0.15
C ARG A 123 15.19 -1.94 1.02
N LEU A 124 14.29 -1.00 1.30
CA LEU A 124 14.55 0.12 2.20
C LEU A 124 14.87 -0.35 3.63
N ALA A 125 14.25 -1.45 4.08
CA ALA A 125 14.59 -2.11 5.35
C ALA A 125 15.94 -2.87 5.29
N GLY A 126 16.56 -2.98 4.12
CA GLY A 126 17.85 -3.64 3.93
C GLY A 126 17.74 -5.12 3.55
N GLY A 127 16.55 -5.61 3.24
CA GLY A 127 16.33 -6.98 2.76
C GLY A 127 16.80 -7.22 1.33
N ALA A 128 17.29 -8.41 1.05
CA ALA A 128 17.57 -8.91 -0.30
C ALA A 128 16.27 -9.45 -0.90
N VAL A 129 15.66 -8.69 -1.81
CA VAL A 129 14.31 -8.96 -2.31
C VAL A 129 14.33 -9.73 -3.61
N THR A 130 13.61 -10.84 -3.65
CA THR A 130 13.23 -11.57 -4.86
C THR A 130 11.71 -11.44 -5.08
N LEU A 131 11.30 -11.06 -6.30
CA LEU A 131 9.89 -11.01 -6.68
C LEU A 131 9.50 -12.31 -7.37
N MET A 132 8.30 -12.80 -7.11
CA MET A 132 7.71 -13.95 -7.82
C MET A 132 6.35 -13.58 -8.41
N ASP A 133 6.12 -13.91 -9.68
CA ASP A 133 4.82 -13.69 -10.35
C ASP A 133 4.58 -14.76 -11.43
N ILE A 134 3.33 -14.98 -11.79
CA ILE A 134 2.96 -15.84 -12.93
C ILE A 134 3.32 -15.20 -14.28
N SER A 135 3.43 -13.88 -14.32
CA SER A 135 3.70 -13.08 -15.52
C SER A 135 5.19 -12.74 -15.63
N GLN A 136 5.88 -13.39 -16.57
CA GLN A 136 7.28 -13.05 -16.88
C GLN A 136 7.42 -11.57 -17.29
N THR A 137 6.50 -11.07 -18.11
CA THR A 137 6.53 -9.66 -18.55
C THR A 137 6.55 -8.66 -17.39
N ARG A 138 5.82 -8.94 -16.30
CA ARG A 138 5.86 -8.07 -15.10
C ARG A 138 7.23 -8.13 -14.44
N LEU A 139 7.79 -9.31 -14.29
CA LEU A 139 9.11 -9.50 -13.70
C LEU A 139 10.18 -8.75 -14.50
N ASP A 140 10.14 -8.86 -15.84
CA ASP A 140 11.08 -8.17 -16.73
C ASP A 140 10.99 -6.64 -16.59
N VAL A 141 9.77 -6.09 -16.57
CA VAL A 141 9.55 -4.66 -16.34
C VAL A 141 10.09 -4.20 -14.99
N LEU A 142 9.95 -5.02 -13.94
CA LEU A 142 10.42 -4.66 -12.61
C LEU A 142 11.93 -4.78 -12.49
N ALA A 143 12.55 -5.73 -13.17
CA ALA A 143 14.00 -5.82 -13.27
C ALA A 143 14.58 -4.59 -13.97
N ASP A 144 14.00 -4.21 -15.12
CA ASP A 144 14.47 -3.11 -15.95
C ASP A 144 14.26 -1.73 -15.31
N ARG A 145 13.03 -1.45 -14.84
CA ARG A 145 12.64 -0.11 -14.39
C ARG A 145 12.88 0.17 -12.90
N PHE A 146 12.88 -0.85 -12.07
CA PHE A 146 12.98 -0.70 -10.61
C PHE A 146 14.25 -1.34 -10.03
N GLY A 147 15.08 -1.95 -10.88
CA GLY A 147 16.33 -2.59 -10.45
C GLY A 147 16.11 -3.76 -9.49
N PHE A 148 14.96 -4.43 -9.56
CA PHE A 148 14.81 -5.76 -8.97
C PHE A 148 15.57 -6.77 -9.84
N GLY A 149 16.06 -7.85 -9.24
CA GLY A 149 16.64 -8.95 -10.03
C GLY A 149 15.61 -9.59 -10.96
N ALA A 150 16.02 -10.59 -11.74
CA ALA A 150 15.20 -11.27 -12.74
C ALA A 150 13.86 -11.81 -12.21
N GLY A 151 13.75 -11.98 -10.91
CA GLY A 151 12.57 -12.56 -10.27
C GLY A 151 12.44 -14.06 -10.53
N ILE A 152 11.39 -14.65 -9.98
CA ILE A 152 11.07 -16.07 -10.15
C ILE A 152 9.70 -16.18 -10.80
N ARG A 153 9.61 -16.84 -11.96
CA ARG A 153 8.32 -17.15 -12.53
C ARG A 153 7.65 -18.25 -11.70
N ALA A 154 6.45 -17.98 -11.20
CA ALA A 154 5.68 -18.96 -10.45
C ALA A 154 5.27 -20.14 -11.38
N GLY A 155 5.49 -21.35 -10.90
CA GLY A 155 5.25 -22.60 -11.64
C GLY A 155 5.87 -23.80 -10.94
N ALA A 156 5.88 -24.95 -11.62
CA ALA A 156 6.38 -26.20 -11.04
C ALA A 156 7.83 -26.15 -10.55
N GLU A 157 8.67 -25.32 -11.18
CA GLU A 157 10.11 -25.20 -10.85
C GLU A 157 10.41 -24.07 -9.86
N ALA A 158 9.39 -23.30 -9.43
CA ALA A 158 9.62 -22.13 -8.58
C ALA A 158 10.29 -22.48 -7.24
N LEU A 159 9.90 -23.59 -6.62
CA LEU A 159 10.52 -24.05 -5.36
C LEU A 159 11.98 -24.43 -5.54
N ALA A 160 12.30 -25.15 -6.60
CA ALA A 160 13.69 -25.52 -6.91
C ALA A 160 14.56 -24.28 -7.18
N GLU A 161 13.99 -23.22 -7.76
CA GLU A 161 14.67 -21.94 -7.96
C GLU A 161 14.90 -21.22 -6.64
N ILE A 162 13.91 -21.22 -5.74
CA ILE A 162 14.03 -20.65 -4.38
C ILE A 162 15.17 -21.39 -3.64
N ASP A 163 15.15 -22.72 -3.63
CA ASP A 163 16.16 -23.54 -2.99
C ASP A 163 17.58 -23.24 -3.52
N ARG A 164 17.70 -23.08 -4.85
CA ARG A 164 19.00 -22.69 -5.45
C ARG A 164 19.47 -21.32 -4.99
N GLN A 165 18.58 -20.34 -4.89
CA GLN A 165 18.93 -18.97 -4.48
C GLN A 165 19.21 -18.87 -2.98
N THR A 166 18.60 -19.72 -2.16
CA THR A 166 18.72 -19.67 -0.70
C THR A 166 19.73 -20.70 -0.15
N GLY A 167 20.08 -21.73 -0.92
CA GLY A 167 20.84 -22.87 -0.45
C GLY A 167 20.01 -23.82 0.41
N GLY A 168 18.67 -23.73 0.34
CA GLY A 168 17.74 -24.54 1.11
C GLY A 168 17.42 -23.97 2.50
N ASP A 169 17.79 -22.71 2.78
CA ASP A 169 17.50 -21.98 4.04
C ASP A 169 16.17 -21.21 3.96
#